data_a640ac35fd78bd60bb56959e253b0c6d
#
_entry.id   a640ac35fd78bd60bb56959e253b0c6d
#
_cell.length_a   1.000
_cell.length_b   1.000
_cell.length_c   1.000
_cell.angle_alpha   90.00
_cell.angle_beta   90.00
_cell.angle_gamma   90.00
#
_symmetry.space_group_name_H-M   'P 1'
#
loop_
_entity.id
_entity.type
_entity.pdbx_description
1 polymer ?
#
loop_
_entity_poly.entity_id
_entity_poly.type
_entity_poly.pdbx_seq_one_letter_code
_entity_poly.pdbx_strand_id
1 'polypeptide(L)'
;ALMVLEQRLVNVIIDLMFGGTGMNQVSQVKKDFTGIETRMVSRMVRKSIQDLETAWKKISALQARFDRLETHPKFTNIVPEEEVVVVTTFDAVINRTPMTLSVCIPYLMLDPIRAKLEGSYGFEDTEVNHLNVSRLTENLLQTNVEVTVQLGETRISLRRFLNLMVGDHLLLNQDTEGPLQISVSN
;
A
#
# COMPACT_ATOMS: atom_id res chain seq x y z
N ALA A 1 8.84 -8.55 -12.26
CA ALA A 1 7.44 -8.90 -12.09
C ALA A 1 6.99 -9.90 -13.15
N LEU A 2 5.97 -10.69 -12.86
CA LEU A 2 5.42 -11.70 -13.75
C LEU A 2 3.90 -11.55 -13.79
N MET A 3 3.31 -11.55 -14.98
CA MET A 3 1.87 -11.60 -15.17
C MET A 3 1.50 -13.01 -15.66
N VAL A 4 0.66 -13.70 -14.92
CA VAL A 4 0.18 -15.06 -15.25
C VAL A 4 -1.25 -14.98 -15.73
N LEU A 5 -1.47 -15.44 -16.95
CA LEU A 5 -2.77 -15.47 -17.58
C LEU A 5 -3.24 -16.92 -17.67
N GLU A 6 -4.44 -17.21 -17.19
CA GLU A 6 -5.06 -18.50 -17.41
C GLU A 6 -5.22 -18.75 -18.92
N GLN A 7 -4.88 -19.93 -19.40
CA GLN A 7 -4.96 -20.27 -20.83
C GLN A 7 -6.36 -20.03 -21.40
N ARG A 8 -7.39 -20.32 -20.62
CA ARG A 8 -8.78 -20.09 -21.00
C ARG A 8 -9.07 -18.61 -21.24
N LEU A 9 -8.57 -17.74 -20.38
CA LEU A 9 -8.68 -16.28 -20.52
C LEU A 9 -8.03 -15.83 -21.84
N VAL A 10 -6.82 -16.30 -22.10
CA VAL A 10 -6.09 -15.98 -23.34
C VAL A 10 -6.88 -16.40 -24.58
N ASN A 11 -7.40 -17.63 -24.59
CA ASN A 11 -8.17 -18.15 -25.72
C ASN A 11 -9.46 -17.34 -25.97
N VAL A 12 -10.19 -17.00 -24.91
CA VAL A 12 -11.41 -16.18 -25.02
C VAL A 12 -11.08 -14.78 -25.55
N ILE A 13 -10.00 -14.17 -25.08
CA ILE A 13 -9.57 -12.85 -25.55
C ILE A 13 -9.19 -12.90 -27.03
N ILE A 14 -8.44 -13.92 -27.44
CA ILE A 14 -8.07 -14.12 -28.84
C ILE A 14 -9.32 -14.28 -29.71
N ASP A 15 -10.27 -15.12 -29.30
CA ASP A 15 -11.53 -15.30 -30.03
C ASP A 15 -12.30 -13.99 -30.19
N LEU A 16 -12.42 -13.20 -29.11
CA LEU A 16 -13.05 -11.88 -29.16
C LEU A 16 -12.32 -10.89 -30.07
N MET A 17 -10.99 -10.91 -30.08
CA MET A 17 -10.18 -10.06 -30.96
C MET A 17 -10.35 -10.40 -32.43
N PHE A 18 -10.68 -11.66 -32.76
CA PHE A 18 -11.03 -12.09 -34.11
C PHE A 18 -12.52 -11.89 -34.45
N GLY A 19 -13.30 -11.29 -33.57
CA GLY A 19 -14.72 -11.03 -33.79
C GLY A 19 -15.63 -12.21 -33.41
N GLY A 20 -15.10 -13.19 -32.69
CA GLY A 20 -15.87 -14.29 -32.12
C GLY A 20 -16.70 -13.84 -30.91
N THR A 21 -17.47 -14.76 -30.36
CA THR A 21 -18.36 -14.51 -29.21
C THR A 21 -17.71 -14.79 -27.85
N GLY A 22 -16.49 -15.33 -27.83
CA GLY A 22 -15.83 -15.78 -26.61
C GLY A 22 -16.48 -17.02 -25.97
N MET A 23 -17.43 -17.65 -26.64
CA MET A 23 -18.15 -18.83 -26.15
C MET A 23 -17.52 -20.14 -26.62
N ASN A 24 -16.59 -20.10 -27.55
CA ASN A 24 -15.96 -21.29 -28.06
C ASN A 24 -15.20 -21.97 -26.91
N GLN A 25 -15.72 -23.14 -26.48
CA GLN A 25 -14.99 -24.05 -25.62
C GLN A 25 -13.82 -24.58 -26.46
N VAL A 26 -12.72 -23.86 -26.47
CA VAL A 26 -11.49 -24.36 -27.05
C VAL A 26 -11.16 -25.66 -26.32
N SER A 27 -11.25 -26.77 -27.05
CA SER A 27 -10.85 -28.09 -26.60
C SER A 27 -9.56 -28.01 -25.79
N GLN A 28 -9.52 -28.66 -24.63
CA GLN A 28 -8.44 -28.58 -23.62
C GLN A 28 -7.06 -29.09 -24.10
N VAL A 29 -6.86 -29.24 -25.38
CA VAL A 29 -5.58 -29.70 -25.93
C VAL A 29 -4.62 -28.50 -25.95
N LYS A 30 -3.64 -28.53 -25.07
CA LYS A 30 -2.46 -27.65 -25.09
C LYS A 30 -1.86 -27.66 -26.50
N LYS A 31 -2.12 -26.62 -27.24
CA LYS A 31 -1.34 -26.25 -28.40
C LYS A 31 -0.49 -25.05 -28.05
N ASP A 32 0.73 -25.07 -28.49
CA ASP A 32 1.57 -23.85 -28.46
C ASP A 32 0.88 -22.75 -29.24
N PHE A 33 1.00 -21.52 -28.75
CA PHE A 33 0.44 -20.38 -29.45
C PHE A 33 1.10 -20.18 -30.81
N THR A 34 0.30 -19.92 -31.80
CA THR A 34 0.79 -19.53 -33.14
C THR A 34 1.45 -18.15 -33.07
N GLY A 35 2.25 -17.82 -34.06
CA GLY A 35 2.92 -16.51 -34.12
C GLY A 35 1.93 -15.33 -34.14
N ILE A 36 0.72 -15.52 -34.67
CA ILE A 36 -0.34 -14.49 -34.70
C ILE A 36 -0.93 -14.33 -33.30
N GLU A 37 -1.30 -15.41 -32.63
CA GLU A 37 -1.82 -15.43 -31.27
C GLU A 37 -0.83 -14.79 -30.30
N THR A 38 0.46 -15.16 -30.40
CA THR A 38 1.54 -14.56 -29.59
C THR A 38 1.62 -13.05 -29.77
N ARG A 39 1.49 -12.55 -30.99
CA ARG A 39 1.48 -11.09 -31.25
C ARG A 39 0.26 -10.41 -30.64
N MET A 40 -0.91 -11.03 -30.72
CA MET A 40 -2.15 -10.49 -30.16
C MET A 40 -2.09 -10.42 -28.64
N VAL A 41 -1.67 -11.51 -27.98
CA VAL A 41 -1.46 -11.54 -26.53
C VAL A 41 -0.43 -10.49 -26.10
N SER A 42 0.69 -10.41 -26.80
CA SER A 42 1.72 -9.39 -26.50
C SER A 42 1.19 -7.96 -26.62
N ARG A 43 0.33 -7.69 -27.61
CA ARG A 43 -0.30 -6.36 -27.75
C ARG A 43 -1.23 -6.05 -26.58
N MET A 44 -2.03 -7.01 -26.17
CA MET A 44 -2.93 -6.88 -25.01
C MET A 44 -2.11 -6.63 -23.74
N VAL A 45 -1.10 -7.45 -23.47
CA VAL A 45 -0.25 -7.31 -22.29
C VAL A 45 0.45 -5.95 -22.25
N ARG A 46 0.95 -5.45 -23.38
CA ARG A 46 1.53 -4.10 -23.47
C ARG A 46 0.53 -3.02 -23.08
N LYS A 47 -0.73 -3.16 -23.48
CA LYS A 47 -1.80 -2.23 -23.10
C LYS A 47 -2.08 -2.32 -21.60
N SER A 48 -2.18 -3.52 -21.05
CA SER A 48 -2.37 -3.72 -19.61
C SER A 48 -1.22 -3.13 -18.79
N ILE A 49 0.02 -3.20 -19.28
CA ILE A 49 1.18 -2.57 -18.63
C ILE A 49 1.02 -1.04 -18.61
N GLN A 50 0.58 -0.42 -19.69
CA GLN A 50 0.34 1.03 -19.72
C GLN A 50 -0.77 1.47 -18.75
N ASP A 51 -1.83 0.65 -18.64
CA ASP A 51 -2.92 0.91 -17.72
C ASP A 51 -2.44 0.73 -16.26
N LEU A 52 -1.60 -0.27 -16.00
CA LEU A 52 -0.94 -0.48 -14.70
C LEU A 52 -0.05 0.71 -14.34
N GLU A 53 0.80 1.19 -15.26
CA GLU A 53 1.63 2.38 -15.04
C GLU A 53 0.78 3.60 -14.69
N THR A 54 -0.36 3.74 -15.35
CA THR A 54 -1.28 4.85 -15.10
C THR A 54 -1.92 4.76 -13.71
N ALA A 55 -2.32 3.57 -13.30
CA ALA A 55 -2.87 3.32 -11.97
C ALA A 55 -1.82 3.59 -10.87
N TRP A 56 -0.57 3.17 -11.10
CA TRP A 56 0.51 3.34 -10.13
C TRP A 56 1.04 4.76 -9.99
N LYS A 57 0.78 5.66 -10.96
CA LYS A 57 1.20 7.07 -10.88
C LYS A 57 0.75 7.78 -9.62
N LYS A 58 -0.36 7.35 -9.03
CA LYS A 58 -0.87 7.91 -7.76
C LYS A 58 0.05 7.60 -6.57
N ILE A 59 0.78 6.49 -6.62
CA ILE A 59 1.63 5.99 -5.52
C ILE A 59 3.09 6.30 -5.83
N SER A 60 3.53 5.87 -7.01
CA SER A 60 4.92 6.04 -7.47
C SER A 60 4.98 5.96 -8.99
N ALA A 61 5.91 6.70 -9.60
CA ALA A 61 6.17 6.59 -11.03
C ALA A 61 6.77 5.22 -11.34
N LEU A 62 5.95 4.31 -11.84
CA LEU A 62 6.36 3.00 -12.31
C LEU A 62 6.72 3.10 -13.79
N GLN A 63 7.87 2.51 -14.16
CA GLN A 63 8.24 2.27 -15.55
C GLN A 63 8.30 0.77 -15.77
N ALA A 64 7.35 0.23 -16.52
CA ALA A 64 7.27 -1.18 -16.81
C ALA A 64 7.43 -1.43 -18.32
N ARG A 65 8.17 -2.44 -18.67
CA ARG A 65 8.38 -2.81 -20.06
C ARG A 65 8.09 -4.29 -20.25
N PHE A 66 7.38 -4.61 -21.32
CA PHE A 66 7.18 -5.99 -21.73
C PHE A 66 8.54 -6.59 -22.17
N ASP A 67 8.93 -7.66 -21.54
CA ASP A 67 10.16 -8.39 -21.86
C ASP A 67 9.85 -9.51 -22.85
N ARG A 68 9.21 -10.56 -22.41
CA ARG A 68 8.89 -11.72 -23.22
C ARG A 68 7.59 -12.39 -22.78
N LEU A 69 7.03 -13.20 -23.66
CA LEU A 69 5.97 -14.14 -23.36
C LEU A 69 6.60 -15.53 -23.19
N GLU A 70 6.22 -16.23 -22.13
CA GLU A 70 6.64 -17.59 -21.86
C GLU A 70 5.40 -18.48 -21.72
N THR A 71 5.41 -19.59 -22.42
CA THR A 71 4.28 -20.55 -22.40
C THR A 71 4.55 -21.75 -21.49
N HIS A 72 5.80 -21.94 -21.11
CA HIS A 72 6.22 -23.05 -20.29
C HIS A 72 6.60 -22.59 -18.87
N PRO A 73 5.83 -22.98 -17.84
CA PRO A 73 6.08 -22.54 -16.46
C PRO A 73 7.50 -22.83 -15.96
N LYS A 74 8.10 -23.92 -16.42
CA LYS A 74 9.47 -24.31 -16.01
C LYS A 74 10.56 -23.33 -16.40
N PHE A 75 10.32 -22.46 -17.40
CA PHE A 75 11.27 -21.45 -17.85
C PHE A 75 10.96 -20.06 -17.26
N THR A 76 9.94 -19.98 -16.42
CA THR A 76 9.47 -18.74 -15.83
C THR A 76 10.11 -18.56 -14.46
N ASN A 77 11.39 -18.28 -14.42
CA ASN A 77 12.07 -17.94 -13.17
C ASN A 77 12.34 -16.43 -13.14
N ILE A 78 11.73 -15.71 -12.23
CA ILE A 78 11.89 -14.25 -12.07
C ILE A 78 12.71 -13.87 -10.83
N VAL A 79 12.81 -14.77 -9.87
CA VAL A 79 13.54 -14.62 -8.62
C VAL A 79 14.01 -15.99 -8.13
N PRO A 80 15.03 -16.06 -7.25
CA PRO A 80 15.39 -17.28 -6.54
C PRO A 80 14.20 -17.88 -5.76
N GLU A 81 14.21 -19.19 -5.52
CA GLU A 81 13.12 -19.90 -4.84
C GLU A 81 12.87 -19.41 -3.40
N GLU A 82 13.88 -18.85 -2.76
CA GLU A 82 13.81 -18.36 -1.38
C GLU A 82 13.27 -16.91 -1.28
N GLU A 83 13.07 -16.25 -2.43
CA GLU A 83 12.63 -14.85 -2.47
C GLU A 83 11.13 -14.72 -2.20
N VAL A 84 10.78 -13.76 -1.34
CA VAL A 84 9.37 -13.45 -1.04
C VAL A 84 8.76 -12.68 -2.21
N VAL A 85 7.58 -13.12 -2.64
CA VAL A 85 6.82 -12.48 -3.71
C VAL A 85 5.41 -12.13 -3.24
N VAL A 86 4.89 -11.03 -3.75
CA VAL A 86 3.48 -10.64 -3.58
C VAL A 86 2.72 -11.07 -4.81
N VAL A 87 1.70 -11.90 -4.62
CA VAL A 87 0.83 -12.37 -5.70
C VAL A 87 -0.55 -11.75 -5.53
N THR A 88 -0.98 -11.00 -6.53
CA THR A 88 -2.34 -10.46 -6.60
C THR A 88 -3.09 -11.20 -7.68
N THR A 89 -4.22 -11.80 -7.32
CA THR A 89 -5.09 -12.52 -8.25
C THR A 89 -6.35 -11.72 -8.50
N PHE A 90 -6.70 -11.57 -9.76
CA PHE A 90 -7.90 -10.90 -10.24
C PHE A 90 -8.84 -11.91 -10.85
N ASP A 91 -10.09 -11.88 -10.44
CA ASP A 91 -11.16 -12.66 -11.04
C ASP A 91 -11.79 -11.84 -12.18
N ALA A 92 -11.74 -12.39 -13.38
CA ALA A 92 -12.36 -11.82 -14.56
C ALA A 92 -13.56 -12.67 -14.97
N VAL A 93 -14.69 -12.07 -15.25
CA VAL A 93 -15.88 -12.77 -15.74
C VAL A 93 -16.19 -12.30 -17.16
N ILE A 94 -16.01 -13.17 -18.14
CA ILE A 94 -16.36 -12.91 -19.53
C ILE A 94 -17.41 -13.94 -19.94
N ASN A 95 -18.57 -13.46 -20.45
CA ASN A 95 -19.68 -14.32 -20.86
C ASN A 95 -20.12 -15.33 -19.77
N ARG A 96 -20.21 -14.86 -18.51
CA ARG A 96 -20.57 -15.66 -17.32
C ARG A 96 -19.56 -16.76 -16.96
N THR A 97 -18.40 -16.77 -17.60
CA THR A 97 -17.34 -17.71 -17.30
C THR A 97 -16.29 -17.03 -16.44
N PRO A 98 -16.03 -17.52 -15.21
CA PRO A 98 -14.97 -16.99 -14.37
C PRO A 98 -13.61 -17.48 -14.89
N MET A 99 -12.63 -16.58 -14.87
CA MET A 99 -11.24 -16.81 -15.29
C MET A 99 -10.33 -16.00 -14.40
N THR A 100 -9.06 -16.37 -14.32
CA THR A 100 -8.11 -15.72 -13.44
C THR A 100 -6.93 -15.11 -14.17
N LEU A 101 -6.48 -14.00 -13.62
CA LEU A 101 -5.24 -13.30 -13.98
C LEU A 101 -4.46 -13.04 -12.69
N SER A 102 -3.20 -13.40 -12.63
CA SER A 102 -2.37 -13.12 -11.46
C SER A 102 -1.17 -12.27 -11.84
N VAL A 103 -0.81 -11.35 -10.95
CA VAL A 103 0.40 -10.53 -11.04
C VAL A 103 1.28 -10.86 -9.85
N CYS A 104 2.50 -11.30 -10.15
CA CYS A 104 3.50 -11.65 -9.15
C CYS A 104 4.61 -10.59 -9.16
N ILE A 105 4.84 -9.95 -8.03
CA ILE A 105 5.84 -8.89 -7.86
C ILE A 105 6.80 -9.30 -6.76
N PRO A 106 8.12 -9.38 -7.01
CA PRO A 106 9.11 -9.60 -5.96
C PRO A 106 9.01 -8.53 -4.88
N TYR A 107 9.05 -8.95 -3.61
CA TYR A 107 8.91 -8.04 -2.47
C TYR A 107 9.96 -6.92 -2.48
N LEU A 108 11.20 -7.24 -2.84
CA LEU A 108 12.29 -6.26 -2.97
C LEU A 108 11.97 -5.10 -3.93
N MET A 109 11.11 -5.33 -4.93
CA MET A 109 10.67 -4.24 -5.82
C MET A 109 9.68 -3.28 -5.15
N LEU A 110 8.96 -3.75 -4.12
CA LEU A 110 7.98 -2.96 -3.39
C LEU A 110 8.58 -2.25 -2.17
N ASP A 111 9.69 -2.74 -1.64
CA ASP A 111 10.33 -2.22 -0.44
C ASP A 111 10.60 -0.70 -0.49
N PRO A 112 11.15 -0.12 -1.58
CA PRO A 112 11.40 1.32 -1.66
C PRO A 112 10.14 2.19 -1.61
N ILE A 113 8.97 1.61 -1.91
CA ILE A 113 7.69 2.32 -1.95
C ILE A 113 6.73 1.86 -0.85
N ARG A 114 7.19 0.97 0.02
CA ARG A 114 6.41 0.38 1.10
C ARG A 114 5.74 1.43 1.98
N ALA A 115 6.47 2.43 2.41
CA ALA A 115 5.93 3.51 3.24
C ALA A 115 4.79 4.28 2.55
N LYS A 116 4.88 4.44 1.22
CA LYS A 116 3.79 5.05 0.43
C LYS A 116 2.59 4.13 0.30
N LEU A 117 2.82 2.83 0.13
CA LEU A 117 1.75 1.84 0.05
C LEU A 117 1.01 1.70 1.38
N GLU A 118 1.73 1.66 2.49
CA GLU A 118 1.14 1.61 3.83
C GLU A 118 0.39 2.90 4.18
N GLY A 119 0.89 4.07 3.76
CA GLY A 119 0.25 5.36 3.99
C GLY A 119 -0.92 5.70 3.06
N SER A 120 -0.91 5.19 1.83
CA SER A 120 -1.94 5.51 0.83
C SER A 120 -3.24 4.72 1.00
N TYR A 121 -3.23 3.60 1.68
CA TYR A 121 -4.45 2.80 1.93
C TYR A 121 -5.37 3.40 2.99
N GLY A 122 -4.98 4.51 3.62
CA GLY A 122 -5.78 5.18 4.64
C GLY A 122 -6.62 6.37 4.15
N PHE A 123 -6.31 7.01 3.01
CA PHE A 123 -6.80 8.38 2.83
C PHE A 123 -7.15 8.86 1.41
N GLU A 124 -7.37 8.00 0.44
CA GLU A 124 -7.98 8.47 -0.81
C GLU A 124 -9.14 7.56 -1.22
N ASP A 125 -10.30 7.86 -0.80
CA ASP A 125 -11.48 8.09 -1.60
C ASP A 125 -12.72 8.32 -0.75
N THR A 126 -13.34 9.45 -1.10
CA THR A 126 -14.78 9.65 -1.10
C THR A 126 -15.44 10.02 0.24
N GLU A 127 -16.50 10.72 0.19
CA GLU A 127 -17.43 11.28 1.19
C GLU A 127 -17.46 10.60 2.59
N VAL A 128 -17.14 9.30 2.64
CA VAL A 128 -17.01 8.52 3.90
C VAL A 128 -15.84 9.01 4.75
N ASN A 129 -14.78 9.54 4.13
CA ASN A 129 -13.58 9.98 4.83
C ASN A 129 -13.81 11.32 5.54
N HIS A 130 -14.59 12.23 4.95
CA HIS A 130 -14.93 13.50 5.58
C HIS A 130 -15.77 13.30 6.84
N LEU A 131 -16.70 12.34 6.83
CA LEU A 131 -17.48 11.98 8.00
C LEU A 131 -16.63 11.34 9.11
N ASN A 132 -15.67 10.50 8.74
CA ASN A 132 -14.77 9.86 9.70
C ASN A 132 -13.76 10.87 10.27
N VAL A 133 -13.20 11.75 9.45
CA VAL A 133 -12.32 12.84 9.90
C VAL A 133 -13.08 13.80 10.81
N SER A 134 -14.30 14.19 10.46
CA SER A 134 -15.13 15.07 11.30
C SER A 134 -15.44 14.41 12.66
N ARG A 135 -15.83 13.13 12.69
CA ARG A 135 -16.08 12.37 13.91
C ARG A 135 -14.80 12.20 14.75
N LEU A 136 -13.67 11.90 14.10
CA LEU A 136 -12.40 11.79 14.79
C LEU A 136 -11.96 13.13 15.40
N THR A 137 -12.12 14.21 14.65
CA THR A 137 -11.85 15.58 15.14
C THR A 137 -12.76 15.93 16.30
N GLU A 138 -14.04 15.62 16.22
CA GLU A 138 -15.01 15.87 17.30
C GLU A 138 -14.66 15.05 18.55
N ASN A 139 -14.31 13.77 18.40
CA ASN A 139 -13.87 12.92 19.50
C ASN A 139 -12.55 13.43 20.13
N LEU A 140 -11.60 13.88 19.32
CA LEU A 140 -10.35 14.47 19.81
C LEU A 140 -10.58 15.77 20.58
N LEU A 141 -11.50 16.62 20.12
CA LEU A 141 -11.87 17.85 20.81
C LEU A 141 -12.58 17.61 22.15
N GLN A 142 -13.22 16.45 22.31
CA GLN A 142 -13.88 16.06 23.56
C GLN A 142 -12.95 15.28 24.51
N THR A 143 -11.74 14.92 24.05
CA THR A 143 -10.79 14.18 24.88
C THR A 143 -10.18 15.10 25.92
N ASN A 144 -10.27 14.74 27.19
CA ASN A 144 -9.61 15.45 28.28
C ASN A 144 -8.13 15.06 28.31
N VAL A 145 -7.27 16.05 28.33
CA VAL A 145 -5.83 15.87 28.49
C VAL A 145 -5.36 16.51 29.78
N GLU A 146 -4.44 15.86 30.47
CA GLU A 146 -3.83 16.41 31.68
C GLU A 146 -2.72 17.38 31.29
N VAL A 147 -2.86 18.62 31.72
CA VAL A 147 -1.87 19.69 31.44
C VAL A 147 -1.18 20.05 32.75
N THR A 148 0.12 19.82 32.79
CA THR A 148 0.97 20.20 33.92
C THR A 148 1.79 21.43 33.53
N VAL A 149 1.67 22.50 34.33
CA VAL A 149 2.45 23.73 34.18
C VAL A 149 3.49 23.76 35.29
N GLN A 150 4.78 23.75 34.90
CA GLN A 150 5.89 23.78 35.84
C GLN A 150 6.27 25.23 36.09
N LEU A 151 6.08 25.70 37.32
CA LEU A 151 6.42 27.05 37.74
C LEU A 151 7.91 27.31 37.85
N GLY A 152 8.70 26.25 38.05
CA GLY A 152 10.15 26.35 38.16
C GLY A 152 10.73 25.17 38.93
N GLU A 153 12.05 25.12 39.00
CA GLU A 153 12.80 24.09 39.73
C GLU A 153 13.77 24.74 40.72
N THR A 154 14.12 24.02 41.76
CA THR A 154 15.23 24.38 42.60
C THR A 154 15.93 23.16 43.14
N ARG A 155 17.23 23.28 43.36
CA ARG A 155 18.02 22.18 43.98
C ARG A 155 18.35 22.55 45.40
N ILE A 156 17.93 21.67 46.31
CA ILE A 156 18.24 21.87 47.75
C ILE A 156 18.97 20.61 48.26
N SER A 157 19.80 20.79 49.30
CA SER A 157 20.44 19.66 49.95
C SER A 157 19.44 18.84 50.72
N LEU A 158 19.70 17.53 50.88
CA LEU A 158 18.88 16.64 51.66
C LEU A 158 18.71 17.11 53.12
N ARG A 159 19.77 17.67 53.72
CA ARG A 159 19.70 18.26 55.06
C ARG A 159 18.67 19.40 55.12
N ARG A 160 18.64 20.28 54.13
CA ARG A 160 17.68 21.40 54.08
C ARG A 160 16.27 20.90 53.83
N PHE A 161 16.12 19.87 52.99
CA PHE A 161 14.82 19.23 52.73
C PHE A 161 14.21 18.61 53.99
N LEU A 162 15.01 17.87 54.78
CA LEU A 162 14.56 17.25 56.03
C LEU A 162 14.21 18.26 57.14
N ASN A 163 14.70 19.48 57.08
CA ASN A 163 14.46 20.52 58.08
C ASN A 163 13.47 21.59 57.60
N LEU A 164 12.74 21.36 56.48
CA LEU A 164 11.74 22.29 55.99
C LEU A 164 10.56 22.37 56.97
N MET A 165 10.17 23.59 57.28
CA MET A 165 9.01 23.87 58.15
C MET A 165 7.98 24.71 57.40
N VAL A 166 6.74 24.71 57.92
CA VAL A 166 5.66 25.54 57.40
C VAL A 166 6.05 27.02 57.59
N GLY A 167 6.13 27.80 56.51
CA GLY A 167 6.56 29.19 56.50
C GLY A 167 7.91 29.40 55.82
N ASP A 168 8.66 28.31 55.49
CA ASP A 168 9.91 28.42 54.75
C ASP A 168 9.65 28.77 53.27
N HIS A 169 10.54 29.56 52.71
CA HIS A 169 10.49 29.98 51.31
C HIS A 169 11.57 29.22 50.48
N LEU A 170 11.12 28.64 49.38
CA LEU A 170 12.01 28.03 48.38
C LEU A 170 12.07 28.97 47.16
N LEU A 171 13.27 29.46 46.87
CA LEU A 171 13.50 30.24 45.64
C LEU A 171 13.63 29.27 44.48
N LEU A 172 12.82 29.49 43.45
CA LEU A 172 12.88 28.75 42.20
C LEU A 172 13.87 29.45 41.26
N ASN A 173 14.44 28.71 40.32
CA ASN A 173 15.38 29.22 39.33
C ASN A 173 14.67 29.80 38.08
N GLN A 174 13.42 30.22 38.23
CA GLN A 174 12.58 30.76 37.16
C GLN A 174 12.40 32.26 37.35
N ASP A 175 12.50 33.00 36.27
CA ASP A 175 12.20 34.44 36.26
C ASP A 175 10.66 34.63 36.29
N THR A 176 10.20 35.64 37.05
CA THR A 176 8.77 35.94 37.23
C THR A 176 8.07 36.35 35.95
N GLU A 177 8.80 36.88 34.96
CA GLU A 177 8.27 37.26 33.64
C GLU A 177 8.68 36.31 32.52
N GLY A 178 9.37 35.19 32.87
CA GLY A 178 9.85 34.21 31.92
C GLY A 178 8.74 33.22 31.44
N PRO A 179 8.98 32.56 30.30
CA PRO A 179 8.04 31.53 29.81
C PRO A 179 8.02 30.32 30.74
N LEU A 180 6.84 29.80 30.99
CA LEU A 180 6.62 28.57 31.77
C LEU A 180 6.67 27.32 30.87
N GLN A 181 7.21 26.24 31.39
CA GLN A 181 7.20 24.96 30.72
C GLN A 181 5.86 24.27 30.93
N ILE A 182 5.23 23.91 29.81
CA ILE A 182 3.96 23.17 29.79
C ILE A 182 4.22 21.78 29.27
N SER A 183 3.76 20.76 29.99
CA SER A 183 3.77 19.38 29.54
C SER A 183 2.34 18.84 29.50
N VAL A 184 2.05 18.10 28.44
CA VAL A 184 0.77 17.44 28.24
C VAL A 184 1.03 15.94 28.36
N SER A 185 0.40 15.31 29.31
CA SER A 185 0.47 13.85 29.51
C SER A 185 -0.79 13.19 29.00
N ASN A 186 -0.58 11.99 28.45
CA ASN A 186 -1.65 11.16 27.98
C ASN A 186 -1.95 10.08 29.02
#